data_03d44d29f0d55154aff468b52934af97
#
_entry.id   03d44d29f0d55154aff468b52934af97
#
_cell.length_a   1.000
_cell.length_b   1.000
_cell.length_c   1.000
_cell.angle_alpha   90.00
_cell.angle_beta   90.00
_cell.angle_gamma   90.00
#
_symmetry.space_group_name_H-M   'P 1'
#
loop_
_entity.id
_entity.type
_entity.pdbx_description
1 polymer ?
#
loop_
_entity_poly.entity_id
_entity_poly.type
_entity_poly.pdbx_seq_one_letter_code
_entity_poly.pdbx_strand_id
1 'polypeptide(L)'
;MQTITLEAEEKRYAELQQMALDHARHGETEPLAAMLEHGLPVNLADAKGQSLLMLASYHGNVETTRMLLDCGADANRRNDRGQTPLGGAAFRGCEEIVALLLDHGADIDADNGGGMTPLMFAAMFGRTKVVEQLKTYGASLQRRNRLGISANFMIRVSRLFSRLFHRRQLQPV
;
A
#
# COMPACT_ATOMS: atom_id res chain seq x y z
N MET A 1 -22.34 -28.41 26.61
CA MET A 1 -21.34 -27.45 27.16
C MET A 1 -20.19 -27.14 26.18
N GLN A 2 -19.68 -28.10 25.38
CA GLN A 2 -18.58 -27.85 24.42
C GLN A 2 -18.92 -26.90 23.27
N THR A 3 -20.13 -26.92 22.74
CA THR A 3 -20.56 -26.05 21.63
C THR A 3 -20.60 -24.58 22.00
N ILE A 4 -21.04 -24.24 23.21
CA ILE A 4 -21.11 -22.83 23.69
C ILE A 4 -19.72 -22.26 23.91
N THR A 5 -18.75 -23.07 24.31
CA THR A 5 -17.35 -22.67 24.47
C THR A 5 -16.66 -22.40 23.13
N LEU A 6 -16.92 -23.22 22.12
CA LEU A 6 -16.35 -23.05 20.76
C LEU A 6 -16.83 -21.76 20.08
N GLU A 7 -18.13 -21.49 20.11
CA GLU A 7 -18.69 -20.24 19.55
C GLU A 7 -18.16 -19.00 20.25
N ALA A 8 -17.95 -19.07 21.58
CA ALA A 8 -17.39 -17.97 22.35
C ALA A 8 -15.90 -17.73 22.01
N GLU A 9 -15.13 -18.81 21.78
CA GLU A 9 -13.73 -18.74 21.36
C GLU A 9 -13.59 -18.19 19.93
N GLU A 10 -14.42 -18.64 19.00
CA GLU A 10 -14.47 -18.14 17.64
C GLU A 10 -14.81 -16.64 17.59
N LYS A 11 -15.80 -16.22 18.37
CA LYS A 11 -16.18 -14.82 18.48
C LYS A 11 -15.02 -13.97 19.02
N ARG A 12 -14.36 -14.43 20.08
CA ARG A 12 -13.22 -13.73 20.69
C ARG A 12 -12.06 -13.63 19.69
N TYR A 13 -11.79 -14.69 18.94
CA TYR A 13 -10.76 -14.67 17.91
C TYR A 13 -11.08 -13.67 16.79
N ALA A 14 -12.33 -13.60 16.34
CA ALA A 14 -12.77 -12.62 15.35
C ALA A 14 -12.63 -11.17 15.87
N GLU A 15 -12.94 -10.92 17.15
CA GLU A 15 -12.73 -9.62 17.78
C GLU A 15 -11.24 -9.24 17.81
N LEU A 16 -10.35 -10.16 18.16
CA LEU A 16 -8.90 -9.94 18.15
C LEU A 16 -8.38 -9.64 16.74
N GLN A 17 -8.86 -10.37 15.73
CA GLN A 17 -8.51 -10.10 14.35
C GLN A 17 -8.93 -8.70 13.92
N GLN A 18 -10.14 -8.27 14.27
CA GLN A 18 -10.63 -6.93 13.95
C GLN A 18 -9.81 -5.85 14.66
N MET A 19 -9.46 -6.06 15.92
CA MET A 19 -8.58 -5.13 16.67
C MET A 19 -7.22 -4.99 16.00
N ALA A 20 -6.60 -6.09 15.54
CA ALA A 20 -5.32 -6.04 14.84
C ALA A 20 -5.39 -5.25 13.51
N LEU A 21 -6.46 -5.44 12.74
CA LEU A 21 -6.71 -4.67 11.52
C LEU A 21 -6.87 -3.17 11.82
N ASP A 22 -7.53 -2.84 12.91
CA ASP A 22 -7.72 -1.45 13.33
C ASP A 22 -6.41 -0.84 13.85
N HIS A 23 -5.61 -1.56 14.65
CA HIS A 23 -4.26 -1.12 15.04
C HIS A 23 -3.36 -0.87 13.82
N ALA A 24 -3.37 -1.75 12.82
CA ALA A 24 -2.63 -1.55 11.59
C ALA A 24 -3.08 -0.29 10.83
N ARG A 25 -4.40 -0.03 10.78
CA ARG A 25 -4.99 1.13 10.12
C ARG A 25 -4.65 2.44 10.80
N HIS A 26 -4.61 2.45 12.15
CA HIS A 26 -4.37 3.66 12.94
C HIS A 26 -2.90 3.89 13.29
N GLY A 27 -2.01 2.92 12.99
CA GLY A 27 -0.58 3.05 13.27
C GLY A 27 -0.23 2.76 14.72
N GLU A 28 -1.06 1.98 15.40
CA GLU A 28 -0.84 1.57 16.79
C GLU A 28 0.14 0.38 16.82
N THR A 29 1.43 0.69 16.70
CA THR A 29 2.49 -0.31 16.48
C THR A 29 2.69 -1.23 17.65
N GLU A 30 2.78 -0.69 18.89
CA GLU A 30 3.06 -1.49 20.09
C GLU A 30 1.96 -2.53 20.41
N PRO A 31 0.66 -2.18 20.40
CA PRO A 31 -0.40 -3.16 20.60
C PRO A 31 -0.41 -4.25 19.54
N LEU A 32 -0.18 -3.87 18.28
CA LEU A 32 -0.12 -4.83 17.18
C LEU A 32 1.08 -5.76 17.30
N ALA A 33 2.26 -5.25 17.65
CA ALA A 33 3.45 -6.06 17.88
C ALA A 33 3.22 -7.10 18.97
N ALA A 34 2.63 -6.70 20.10
CA ALA A 34 2.28 -7.63 21.18
C ALA A 34 1.33 -8.74 20.70
N MET A 35 0.36 -8.43 19.85
CA MET A 35 -0.56 -9.44 19.29
C MET A 35 0.18 -10.44 18.39
N LEU A 36 1.16 -9.98 17.58
CA LEU A 36 1.99 -10.85 16.74
C LEU A 36 2.90 -11.76 17.59
N GLU A 37 3.50 -11.23 18.65
CA GLU A 37 4.31 -12.02 19.61
C GLU A 37 3.49 -13.13 20.29
N HIS A 38 2.20 -12.90 20.50
CA HIS A 38 1.28 -13.90 21.05
C HIS A 38 0.68 -14.83 19.99
N GLY A 39 1.21 -14.82 18.76
CA GLY A 39 0.88 -15.80 17.72
C GLY A 39 -0.22 -15.36 16.74
N LEU A 40 -0.59 -14.09 16.71
CA LEU A 40 -1.46 -13.59 15.64
C LEU A 40 -0.72 -13.69 14.29
N PRO A 41 -1.33 -14.21 13.22
CA PRO A 41 -0.67 -14.32 11.92
C PRO A 41 -0.32 -12.94 11.35
N VAL A 42 0.96 -12.71 11.03
CA VAL A 42 1.44 -11.43 10.46
C VAL A 42 0.76 -11.10 9.12
N ASN A 43 0.39 -12.11 8.35
CA ASN A 43 -0.33 -11.98 7.08
C ASN A 43 -1.86 -12.05 7.25
N LEU A 44 -2.38 -11.70 8.44
CA LEU A 44 -3.82 -11.56 8.64
C LEU A 44 -4.39 -10.55 7.63
N ALA A 45 -5.59 -10.83 7.11
CA ALA A 45 -6.30 -9.95 6.19
C ALA A 45 -7.80 -9.90 6.53
N ASP A 46 -8.42 -8.80 6.16
CA ASP A 46 -9.88 -8.63 6.28
C ASP A 46 -10.64 -9.42 5.19
N ALA A 47 -11.97 -9.34 5.22
CA ALA A 47 -12.85 -9.99 4.25
C ALA A 47 -12.71 -9.47 2.80
N LYS A 48 -11.90 -8.42 2.56
CA LYS A 48 -11.55 -7.89 1.24
C LYS A 48 -10.12 -8.23 0.83
N GLY A 49 -9.46 -9.11 1.59
CA GLY A 49 -8.08 -9.47 1.38
C GLY A 49 -7.07 -8.38 1.77
N GLN A 50 -7.48 -7.31 2.45
CA GLN A 50 -6.57 -6.25 2.87
C GLN A 50 -5.74 -6.75 4.06
N SER A 51 -4.43 -6.97 3.86
CA SER A 51 -3.53 -7.41 4.92
C SER A 51 -3.19 -6.27 5.90
N LEU A 52 -2.69 -6.65 7.09
CA LEU A 52 -2.16 -5.68 8.06
C LEU A 52 -1.15 -4.72 7.41
N LEU A 53 -0.22 -5.26 6.63
CA LEU A 53 0.77 -4.48 5.90
C LEU A 53 0.13 -3.51 4.89
N MET A 54 -0.89 -3.97 4.17
CA MET A 54 -1.60 -3.11 3.21
C MET A 54 -2.33 -1.96 3.92
N LEU A 55 -2.96 -2.22 5.06
CA LEU A 55 -3.63 -1.19 5.84
C LEU A 55 -2.63 -0.17 6.39
N ALA A 56 -1.55 -0.63 7.04
CA ALA A 56 -0.52 0.25 7.58
C ALA A 56 0.12 1.12 6.47
N SER A 57 0.55 0.53 5.37
CA SER A 57 1.20 1.22 4.26
C SER A 57 0.29 2.22 3.55
N TYR A 58 -0.98 1.87 3.33
CA TYR A 58 -1.95 2.77 2.71
C TYR A 58 -2.29 3.97 3.59
N HIS A 59 -2.33 3.79 4.91
CA HIS A 59 -2.63 4.88 5.84
C HIS A 59 -1.40 5.74 6.20
N GLY A 60 -0.21 5.36 5.75
CA GLY A 60 1.00 6.16 5.96
C GLY A 60 1.71 5.87 7.29
N ASN A 61 1.41 4.74 7.91
CA ASN A 61 1.93 4.34 9.22
C ASN A 61 3.32 3.71 9.05
N VAL A 62 4.36 4.54 8.99
CA VAL A 62 5.73 4.13 8.67
C VAL A 62 6.26 3.08 9.65
N GLU A 63 6.18 3.36 10.96
CA GLU A 63 6.72 2.47 12.01
C GLU A 63 5.99 1.12 12.02
N THR A 64 4.65 1.14 11.89
CA THR A 64 3.86 -0.09 11.82
C THR A 64 4.18 -0.89 10.55
N THR A 65 4.40 -0.19 9.42
CA THR A 65 4.81 -0.83 8.16
C THR A 65 6.17 -1.50 8.31
N ARG A 66 7.15 -0.82 8.90
CA ARG A 66 8.49 -1.35 9.19
C ARG A 66 8.40 -2.59 10.07
N MET A 67 7.75 -2.48 11.21
CA MET A 67 7.56 -3.58 12.16
C MET A 67 6.93 -4.81 11.49
N LEU A 68 5.88 -4.63 10.69
CA LEU A 68 5.22 -5.73 9.98
C LEU A 68 6.16 -6.40 8.97
N LEU A 69 6.96 -5.63 8.22
CA LEU A 69 7.93 -6.15 7.26
C LEU A 69 9.06 -6.91 7.99
N ASP A 70 9.56 -6.37 9.09
CA ASP A 70 10.58 -7.02 9.92
C ASP A 70 10.06 -8.34 10.54
N CYS A 71 8.75 -8.42 10.84
CA CYS A 71 8.07 -9.64 11.26
C CYS A 71 7.75 -10.61 10.10
N GLY A 72 8.18 -10.32 8.87
CA GLY A 72 8.00 -11.20 7.71
C GLY A 72 6.66 -11.09 7.02
N ALA A 73 5.99 -9.94 7.08
CA ALA A 73 4.80 -9.69 6.28
C ALA A 73 5.11 -9.76 4.78
N ASP A 74 4.23 -10.41 4.02
CA ASP A 74 4.37 -10.53 2.56
C ASP A 74 4.14 -9.17 1.87
N ALA A 75 5.24 -8.55 1.41
CA ALA A 75 5.24 -7.26 0.71
C ALA A 75 4.48 -7.30 -0.63
N ASN A 76 4.21 -8.50 -1.17
CA ASN A 76 3.54 -8.71 -2.46
C ASN A 76 2.11 -9.23 -2.34
N ARG A 77 1.60 -9.41 -1.10
CA ARG A 77 0.24 -9.90 -0.90
C ARG A 77 -0.77 -8.97 -1.55
N ARG A 78 -1.63 -9.56 -2.38
CA ARG A 78 -2.69 -8.82 -3.09
C ARG A 78 -4.02 -8.92 -2.34
N ASN A 79 -4.79 -7.85 -2.37
CA ASN A 79 -6.20 -7.91 -1.95
C ASN A 79 -7.08 -8.47 -3.09
N ASP A 80 -8.38 -8.60 -2.84
CA ASP A 80 -9.36 -9.14 -3.80
C ASP A 80 -9.50 -8.31 -5.09
N ARG A 81 -9.01 -7.06 -5.08
CA ARG A 81 -8.93 -6.19 -6.27
C ARG A 81 -7.60 -6.32 -7.01
N GLY A 82 -6.72 -7.20 -6.56
CA GLY A 82 -5.37 -7.38 -7.11
C GLY A 82 -4.37 -6.28 -6.73
N GLN A 83 -4.71 -5.40 -5.79
CA GLN A 83 -3.84 -4.30 -5.35
C GLN A 83 -2.77 -4.82 -4.38
N THR A 84 -1.57 -4.23 -4.45
CA THR A 84 -0.44 -4.51 -3.56
C THR A 84 -0.19 -3.36 -2.56
N PRO A 85 0.52 -3.62 -1.45
CA PRO A 85 0.96 -2.56 -0.53
C PRO A 85 1.72 -1.45 -1.24
N LEU A 86 2.64 -1.79 -2.16
CA LEU A 86 3.42 -0.81 -2.93
C LEU A 86 2.54 0.05 -3.84
N GLY A 87 1.51 -0.53 -4.49
CA GLY A 87 0.54 0.22 -5.28
C GLY A 87 -0.22 1.25 -4.43
N GLY A 88 -0.63 0.85 -3.22
CA GLY A 88 -1.30 1.72 -2.26
C GLY A 88 -0.41 2.86 -1.76
N ALA A 89 0.85 2.57 -1.38
CA ALA A 89 1.82 3.57 -0.95
C ALA A 89 2.16 4.57 -2.07
N ALA A 90 2.31 4.10 -3.30
CA ALA A 90 2.57 4.94 -4.47
C ALA A 90 1.40 5.87 -4.79
N PHE A 91 0.17 5.37 -4.69
CA PHE A 91 -1.05 6.19 -4.80
C PHE A 91 -1.08 7.30 -3.76
N ARG A 92 -0.75 7.00 -2.51
CA ARG A 92 -0.73 7.97 -1.39
C ARG A 92 0.42 8.97 -1.51
N GLY A 93 1.55 8.55 -2.08
CA GLY A 93 2.75 9.39 -2.20
C GLY A 93 3.68 9.31 -0.98
N CYS A 94 3.64 8.19 -0.25
CA CYS A 94 4.45 7.97 0.96
C CYS A 94 5.84 7.46 0.57
N GLU A 95 6.81 8.36 0.37
CA GLU A 95 8.18 8.05 -0.08
C GLU A 95 8.89 7.03 0.82
N GLU A 96 8.79 7.20 2.13
CA GLU A 96 9.46 6.31 3.10
C GLU A 96 8.89 4.90 3.06
N ILE A 97 7.57 4.75 2.98
CA ILE A 97 6.91 3.45 2.87
C ILE A 97 7.25 2.77 1.54
N VAL A 98 7.33 3.54 0.44
CA VAL A 98 7.75 3.01 -0.87
C VAL A 98 9.16 2.43 -0.77
N ALA A 99 10.12 3.13 -0.12
CA ALA A 99 11.47 2.62 0.11
C ALA A 99 11.43 1.33 0.93
N LEU A 100 10.76 1.33 2.09
CA LEU A 100 10.63 0.16 2.96
C LEU A 100 10.11 -1.08 2.22
N LEU A 101 9.04 -0.92 1.45
CA LEU A 101 8.45 -2.02 0.69
C LEU A 101 9.39 -2.57 -0.37
N LEU A 102 10.11 -1.70 -1.09
CA LEU A 102 11.09 -2.10 -2.11
C LEU A 102 12.29 -2.81 -1.51
N ASP A 103 12.80 -2.31 -0.38
CA ASP A 103 13.93 -2.91 0.35
C ASP A 103 13.56 -4.31 0.89
N HIS A 104 12.27 -4.58 1.12
CA HIS A 104 11.73 -5.88 1.53
C HIS A 104 11.17 -6.71 0.36
N GLY A 105 11.58 -6.41 -0.88
CA GLY A 105 11.30 -7.24 -2.05
C GLY A 105 9.91 -7.08 -2.66
N ALA A 106 9.26 -5.93 -2.48
CA ALA A 106 8.03 -5.64 -3.22
C ALA A 106 8.31 -5.57 -4.74
N ASP A 107 7.44 -6.21 -5.53
CA ASP A 107 7.52 -6.15 -7.00
C ASP A 107 7.20 -4.72 -7.47
N ILE A 108 8.25 -4.04 -7.92
CA ILE A 108 8.20 -2.64 -8.34
C ILE A 108 7.24 -2.39 -9.51
N ASP A 109 7.02 -3.40 -10.32
CA ASP A 109 6.17 -3.36 -11.51
C ASP A 109 4.90 -4.20 -11.35
N ALA A 110 4.49 -4.54 -10.13
CA ALA A 110 3.29 -5.32 -9.86
C ALA A 110 2.06 -4.76 -10.58
N ASP A 111 1.26 -5.64 -11.18
CA ASP A 111 -0.07 -5.26 -11.69
C ASP A 111 -1.04 -5.10 -10.50
N ASN A 112 -1.57 -3.91 -10.32
CA ASN A 112 -2.52 -3.55 -9.26
C ASN A 112 -3.97 -3.50 -9.77
N GLY A 113 -4.25 -4.28 -10.80
CA GLY A 113 -5.52 -4.29 -11.51
C GLY A 113 -5.45 -3.49 -12.82
N GLY A 114 -5.89 -4.13 -13.91
CA GLY A 114 -5.93 -3.50 -15.21
C GLY A 114 -4.57 -3.15 -15.85
N GLY A 115 -3.48 -3.80 -15.41
CA GLY A 115 -2.13 -3.49 -15.87
C GLY A 115 -1.53 -2.22 -15.24
N MET A 116 -2.17 -1.67 -14.21
CA MET A 116 -1.68 -0.48 -13.52
C MET A 116 -0.50 -0.83 -12.61
N THR A 117 0.67 -0.22 -12.86
CA THR A 117 1.84 -0.36 -12.00
C THR A 117 1.86 0.70 -10.89
N PRO A 118 2.65 0.51 -9.80
CA PRO A 118 2.85 1.54 -8.78
C PRO A 118 3.31 2.88 -9.38
N LEU A 119 4.21 2.86 -10.36
CA LEU A 119 4.66 4.05 -11.06
C LEU A 119 3.52 4.77 -11.81
N MET A 120 2.59 4.02 -12.42
CA MET A 120 1.43 4.61 -13.08
C MET A 120 0.49 5.28 -12.08
N PHE A 121 0.27 4.69 -10.91
CA PHE A 121 -0.50 5.33 -9.84
C PHE A 121 0.18 6.62 -9.36
N ALA A 122 1.47 6.59 -9.04
CA ALA A 122 2.20 7.78 -8.62
C ALA A 122 2.10 8.91 -9.68
N ALA A 123 2.24 8.57 -10.96
CA ALA A 123 2.13 9.54 -12.05
C ALA A 123 0.72 10.12 -12.18
N MET A 124 -0.32 9.26 -12.14
CA MET A 124 -1.71 9.68 -12.28
C MET A 124 -2.17 10.61 -11.16
N PHE A 125 -1.66 10.38 -9.93
CA PHE A 125 -2.02 11.18 -8.75
C PHE A 125 -0.99 12.29 -8.42
N GLY A 126 -0.06 12.58 -9.36
CA GLY A 126 0.89 13.69 -9.23
C GLY A 126 1.91 13.53 -8.10
N ARG A 127 2.21 12.29 -7.69
CA ARG A 127 3.18 11.98 -6.63
C ARG A 127 4.61 12.06 -7.17
N THR A 128 5.04 13.26 -7.53
CA THR A 128 6.28 13.49 -8.29
C THR A 128 7.52 12.91 -7.63
N LYS A 129 7.65 13.01 -6.31
CA LYS A 129 8.79 12.44 -5.58
C LYS A 129 8.80 10.91 -5.64
N VAL A 130 7.63 10.26 -5.46
CA VAL A 130 7.51 8.82 -5.61
C VAL A 130 7.77 8.38 -7.06
N VAL A 131 7.35 9.17 -8.06
CA VAL A 131 7.69 8.90 -9.48
C VAL A 131 9.20 8.86 -9.66
N GLU A 132 9.94 9.86 -9.17
CA GLU A 132 11.40 9.88 -9.33
C GLU A 132 12.06 8.75 -8.51
N GLN A 133 11.57 8.47 -7.31
CA GLN A 133 12.04 7.36 -6.48
C GLN A 133 11.86 6.02 -7.18
N LEU A 134 10.65 5.68 -7.66
CA LEU A 134 10.38 4.43 -8.38
C LEU A 134 11.24 4.29 -9.65
N LYS A 135 11.49 5.39 -10.38
CA LYS A 135 12.42 5.39 -11.51
C LYS A 135 13.85 5.06 -11.09
N THR A 136 14.31 5.61 -9.99
CA THR A 136 15.66 5.34 -9.43
C THR A 136 15.81 3.88 -9.03
N TYR A 137 14.75 3.26 -8.50
CA TYR A 137 14.70 1.84 -8.19
C TYR A 137 14.48 0.93 -9.42
N GLY A 138 14.36 1.50 -10.62
CA GLY A 138 14.31 0.75 -11.89
C GLY A 138 12.91 0.39 -12.38
N ALA A 139 11.86 1.06 -11.91
CA ALA A 139 10.50 0.82 -12.42
C ALA A 139 10.39 1.04 -13.92
N SER A 140 9.67 0.15 -14.60
CA SER A 140 9.52 0.17 -16.05
C SER A 140 8.65 1.35 -16.54
N LEU A 141 9.25 2.23 -17.34
CA LEU A 141 8.55 3.32 -18.01
C LEU A 141 7.70 2.85 -19.20
N GLN A 142 7.99 1.66 -19.72
CA GLN A 142 7.44 1.14 -20.97
C GLN A 142 6.24 0.20 -20.75
N ARG A 143 6.05 -0.32 -19.56
CA ARG A 143 4.86 -1.13 -19.24
C ARG A 143 3.58 -0.38 -19.60
N ARG A 144 2.62 -1.11 -20.18
CA ARG A 144 1.33 -0.56 -20.60
C ARG A 144 0.21 -1.19 -19.78
N ASN A 145 -0.75 -0.36 -19.40
CA ASN A 145 -1.99 -0.85 -18.81
C ASN A 145 -2.92 -1.46 -19.90
N ARG A 146 -4.08 -1.96 -19.51
CA ARG A 146 -5.07 -2.55 -20.44
C ARG A 146 -5.56 -1.59 -21.52
N LEU A 147 -5.44 -0.29 -21.32
CA LEU A 147 -5.77 0.75 -22.30
C LEU A 147 -4.58 1.08 -23.22
N GLY A 148 -3.47 0.36 -23.13
CA GLY A 148 -2.26 0.61 -23.90
C GLY A 148 -1.45 1.84 -23.45
N ILE A 149 -1.80 2.46 -22.34
CA ILE A 149 -1.15 3.68 -21.82
C ILE A 149 0.08 3.30 -21.01
N SER A 150 1.24 3.85 -21.35
CA SER A 150 2.49 3.62 -20.61
C SER A 150 2.67 4.58 -19.42
N ALA A 151 3.49 4.16 -18.44
CA ALA A 151 3.88 5.00 -17.33
C ALA A 151 4.52 6.31 -17.80
N ASN A 152 5.37 6.25 -18.81
CA ASN A 152 6.02 7.43 -19.40
C ASN A 152 5.01 8.44 -19.96
N PHE A 153 3.96 7.97 -20.66
CA PHE A 153 2.89 8.85 -21.14
C PHE A 153 2.15 9.52 -19.97
N MET A 154 1.78 8.76 -18.94
CA MET A 154 1.10 9.30 -17.74
C MET A 154 1.95 10.38 -17.05
N ILE A 155 3.25 10.16 -16.90
CA ILE A 155 4.18 11.14 -16.30
C ILE A 155 4.18 12.45 -17.13
N ARG A 156 4.24 12.34 -18.46
CA ARG A 156 4.25 13.51 -19.35
C ARG A 156 2.96 14.31 -19.23
N VAL A 157 1.81 13.64 -19.24
CA VAL A 157 0.49 14.26 -19.08
C VAL A 157 0.35 14.93 -17.71
N SER A 158 0.71 14.24 -16.63
CA SER A 158 0.66 14.78 -15.27
C SER A 158 1.51 16.06 -15.13
N ARG A 159 2.72 16.05 -15.68
CA ARG A 159 3.60 17.26 -15.70
C ARG A 159 3.01 18.42 -16.49
N LEU A 160 2.34 18.13 -17.62
CA LEU A 160 1.67 19.16 -18.42
C LEU A 160 0.54 19.83 -17.64
N PHE A 161 -0.32 19.00 -17.01
CA PHE A 161 -1.41 19.52 -16.17
C PHE A 161 -0.90 20.36 -15.00
N SER A 162 0.13 19.89 -14.28
CA SER A 162 0.72 20.66 -13.18
C SER A 162 1.24 22.04 -13.62
N ARG A 163 1.86 22.12 -14.81
CA ARG A 163 2.33 23.40 -15.38
C ARG A 163 1.19 24.34 -15.75
N LEU A 164 0.09 23.81 -16.30
CA LEU A 164 -1.07 24.60 -16.69
C LEU A 164 -1.82 25.16 -15.47
N PHE A 165 -1.97 24.35 -14.40
CA PHE A 165 -2.63 24.79 -13.17
C PHE A 165 -1.79 25.80 -12.39
N HIS A 166 -0.46 25.65 -12.32
CA HIS A 166 0.42 26.64 -11.67
C HIS A 166 0.40 28.00 -12.39
N ARG A 167 0.31 28.03 -13.74
CA ARG A 167 0.19 29.27 -14.49
C ARG A 167 -1.11 30.03 -14.23
N ARG A 168 -2.20 29.35 -13.91
CA ARG A 168 -3.49 30.01 -13.62
C ARG A 168 -3.54 30.68 -12.24
N GLN A 169 -2.70 30.26 -11.30
CA GLN A 169 -2.62 30.89 -9.96
C GLN A 169 -1.70 32.13 -9.92
N LEU A 170 -0.94 32.39 -10.98
CA LEU A 170 0.01 33.52 -11.06
C LEU A 170 -0.47 34.68 -11.95
N GLN A 171 -1.74 34.70 -12.36
CA GLN A 171 -2.32 35.88 -13.01
C GLN A 171 -2.98 36.75 -11.93
N PRO A 172 -2.41 37.92 -11.58
CA PRO A 172 -3.12 38.88 -10.75
C PRO A 172 -4.30 39.45 -11.56
N VAL A 173 -5.43 39.63 -10.88
CA VAL A 173 -6.61 40.39 -11.35
C VAL A 173 -6.29 41.84 -11.46
#